data_0f08fce60aebe0c68c1f75f0bc6aa199
#
_entry.id   0f08fce60aebe0c68c1f75f0bc6aa199
#
_cell.length_a   1.000
_cell.length_b   1.000
_cell.length_c   1.000
_cell.angle_alpha   90.00
_cell.angle_beta   90.00
_cell.angle_gamma   90.00
#
_symmetry.space_group_name_H-M   'P 1'
#
loop_
_entity.id
_entity.type
_entity.pdbx_description
1 polymer ?
#
loop_
_entity_poly.entity_id
_entity_poly.type
_entity_poly.pdbx_seq_one_letter_code
_entity_poly.pdbx_strand_id
1 'polypeptide(L)'
;GTAMVLTACATTVAGKPVSVFDDPFKVGGLQASDGPTGLRPDAEEPTREVTDTDGGKDDEIAGQSISDIETFWESVYSENFDGEFKPVRALISWDSNAYDGTFCDDTTEGLINAAFCEDDSTIGWDRGVLLPSLRQANGDMAITMVLAHEYGHAIQKMAKLNKKGTPTLVAEQQADCFAGVYLRWVAEGNSPRFTLNTGDGLNNLLATM
;
A
#
# COMPACT_ATOMS: atom_id res chain seq x y z
N GLY A 1 -9.60 18.87 3.44
CA GLY A 1 -9.93 17.75 4.25
C GLY A 1 -8.88 16.66 4.42
N THR A 2 -7.72 16.71 3.74
CA THR A 2 -6.71 15.61 3.77
C THR A 2 -5.92 15.61 5.10
N ALA A 3 -5.65 16.75 5.70
CA ALA A 3 -4.89 16.87 6.94
C ALA A 3 -5.51 16.11 8.15
N MET A 4 -6.84 15.93 8.15
CA MET A 4 -7.54 15.31 9.27
C MET A 4 -7.38 13.79 9.35
N VAL A 5 -7.01 13.13 8.25
CA VAL A 5 -6.94 11.66 8.15
C VAL A 5 -5.58 11.14 8.64
N LEU A 6 -4.50 11.85 8.35
CA LEU A 6 -3.15 11.44 8.76
C LEU A 6 -2.85 11.68 10.24
N THR A 7 -3.55 12.64 10.87
CA THR A 7 -3.41 12.86 12.30
C THR A 7 -3.89 11.64 13.11
N ALA A 8 -4.82 10.85 12.56
CA ALA A 8 -5.29 9.63 13.21
C ALA A 8 -4.22 8.52 13.27
N CYS A 9 -3.31 8.44 12.30
CA CYS A 9 -2.23 7.44 12.31
C CYS A 9 -1.06 7.85 13.24
N ALA A 10 -0.91 9.15 13.52
CA ALA A 10 0.17 9.67 14.36
C ALA A 10 -0.20 9.76 15.85
N THR A 11 -1.49 9.69 16.19
CA THR A 11 -2.00 9.80 17.56
C THR A 11 -2.92 8.65 17.92
N THR A 12 -2.89 8.20 19.19
CA THR A 12 -3.91 7.28 19.72
C THR A 12 -5.26 7.99 19.73
N VAL A 13 -6.09 7.74 18.77
CA VAL A 13 -7.48 8.20 18.76
C VAL A 13 -8.31 7.20 19.54
N ALA A 14 -8.91 7.63 20.65
CA ALA A 14 -9.98 6.90 21.28
C ALA A 14 -11.17 6.90 20.31
N GLY A 15 -11.26 5.84 19.49
CA GLY A 15 -12.32 5.70 18.50
C GLY A 15 -13.68 5.63 19.18
N LYS A 16 -14.61 6.51 18.82
CA LYS A 16 -16.02 6.24 19.06
C LYS A 16 -16.48 5.28 17.96
N PRO A 17 -17.07 4.13 18.33
CA PRO A 17 -17.69 3.28 17.30
C PRO A 17 -18.77 4.12 16.61
N VAL A 18 -18.62 4.33 15.31
CA VAL A 18 -19.65 4.90 14.46
C VAL A 18 -20.41 3.74 13.86
N SER A 19 -21.72 3.71 14.05
CA SER A 19 -22.56 2.66 13.43
C SER A 19 -22.50 2.83 11.92
N VAL A 20 -22.08 1.78 11.22
CA VAL A 20 -22.15 1.72 9.75
C VAL A 20 -23.57 1.77 9.20
N PHE A 21 -24.57 1.71 10.09
CA PHE A 21 -26.00 1.76 9.74
C PHE A 21 -26.64 3.15 9.87
N ASP A 22 -25.88 4.16 10.31
CA ASP A 22 -26.41 5.51 10.51
C ASP A 22 -26.69 6.26 9.20
N ASP A 23 -26.05 5.87 8.11
CA ASP A 23 -26.31 6.41 6.76
C ASP A 23 -26.18 5.28 5.72
N PRO A 24 -27.31 4.79 5.14
CA PRO A 24 -27.28 3.68 4.19
C PRO A 24 -26.57 4.02 2.85
N PHE A 25 -26.26 5.30 2.62
CA PHE A 25 -25.52 5.76 1.47
C PHE A 25 -24.01 5.94 1.77
N LYS A 26 -23.56 5.53 2.96
CA LYS A 26 -22.15 5.62 3.35
C LYS A 26 -21.64 4.30 3.91
N VAL A 27 -20.41 3.96 3.54
CA VAL A 27 -19.65 2.84 4.08
C VAL A 27 -18.38 3.39 4.71
N GLY A 28 -18.20 3.19 6.03
CA GLY A 28 -17.04 3.73 6.74
C GLY A 28 -16.87 5.26 6.62
N GLY A 29 -17.97 6.02 6.40
CA GLY A 29 -17.96 7.47 6.17
C GLY A 29 -17.69 7.89 4.73
N LEU A 30 -17.44 6.94 3.82
CA LEU A 30 -17.35 7.17 2.38
C LEU A 30 -18.74 7.11 1.75
N GLN A 31 -18.94 7.80 0.64
CA GLN A 31 -20.14 7.59 -0.19
C GLN A 31 -20.11 6.15 -0.71
N ALA A 32 -21.24 5.46 -0.61
CA ALA A 32 -21.40 4.16 -1.23
C ALA A 32 -21.24 4.32 -2.75
N SER A 33 -20.36 3.54 -3.34
CA SER A 33 -20.10 3.55 -4.78
C SER A 33 -20.08 2.14 -5.33
N ASP A 34 -20.80 1.96 -6.41
CA ASP A 34 -20.69 0.80 -7.28
C ASP A 34 -19.72 1.13 -8.42
N GLY A 35 -19.18 0.11 -9.06
CA GLY A 35 -18.30 0.30 -10.21
C GLY A 35 -17.09 -0.60 -10.16
N PRO A 36 -16.11 -0.39 -11.06
CA PRO A 36 -14.93 -1.21 -11.11
C PRO A 36 -14.04 -1.02 -9.88
N THR A 37 -13.30 -2.05 -9.54
CA THR A 37 -12.24 -2.03 -8.55
C THR A 37 -10.97 -2.58 -9.20
N GLY A 38 -9.84 -1.92 -8.97
CA GLY A 38 -8.53 -2.30 -9.52
C GLY A 38 -7.94 -1.23 -10.43
N LEU A 39 -6.97 -1.65 -11.24
CA LEU A 39 -6.24 -0.78 -12.16
C LEU A 39 -7.18 -0.21 -13.23
N ARG A 40 -7.10 1.10 -13.45
CA ARG A 40 -7.84 1.78 -14.53
C ARG A 40 -7.28 1.37 -15.90
N PRO A 41 -8.13 1.16 -16.91
CA PRO A 41 -7.67 0.76 -18.23
C PRO A 41 -6.89 1.86 -18.97
N ASP A 42 -7.00 3.10 -18.52
CA ASP A 42 -6.35 4.31 -19.05
C ASP A 42 -5.29 4.88 -18.11
N ALA A 43 -4.82 4.08 -17.14
CA ALA A 43 -3.74 4.49 -16.25
C ALA A 43 -2.47 4.81 -17.06
N GLU A 44 -1.80 5.91 -16.69
CA GLU A 44 -0.49 6.24 -17.24
C GLU A 44 0.54 5.18 -16.85
N GLU A 45 1.61 5.09 -17.66
CA GLU A 45 2.75 4.20 -17.35
C GLU A 45 3.30 4.44 -15.94
N PRO A 46 3.82 3.40 -15.26
CA PRO A 46 4.46 3.56 -13.97
C PRO A 46 5.61 4.59 -14.02
N THR A 47 5.74 5.37 -12.98
CA THR A 47 6.79 6.40 -12.88
C THR A 47 8.12 5.83 -12.39
N ARG A 48 8.13 4.56 -11.94
CA ARG A 48 9.29 3.90 -11.35
C ARG A 48 9.66 2.64 -12.13
N GLU A 49 10.95 2.44 -12.31
CA GLU A 49 11.49 1.18 -12.83
C GLU A 49 11.52 0.13 -11.71
N VAL A 50 11.22 -1.11 -12.08
CA VAL A 50 11.30 -2.29 -11.22
C VAL A 50 12.49 -3.12 -11.68
N THR A 51 13.44 -3.37 -10.78
CA THR A 51 14.60 -4.22 -11.04
C THR A 51 14.14 -5.69 -11.07
N ASP A 52 14.72 -6.47 -11.98
CA ASP A 52 14.51 -7.92 -12.14
C ASP A 52 13.05 -8.31 -12.44
N THR A 53 12.25 -7.38 -12.96
CA THR A 53 10.89 -7.65 -13.43
C THR A 53 10.88 -8.60 -14.64
N ASP A 54 9.85 -9.44 -14.72
CA ASP A 54 9.56 -10.22 -15.94
C ASP A 54 8.62 -9.49 -16.92
N GLY A 55 8.15 -8.29 -16.56
CA GLY A 55 7.17 -7.53 -17.34
C GLY A 55 5.77 -8.13 -17.32
N GLY A 56 5.50 -9.08 -16.43
CA GLY A 56 4.19 -9.72 -16.27
C GLY A 56 3.15 -8.81 -15.63
N LYS A 57 1.90 -9.29 -15.65
CA LYS A 57 0.74 -8.51 -15.14
C LYS A 57 0.85 -8.15 -13.67
N ASP A 58 1.41 -9.02 -12.85
CA ASP A 58 1.54 -8.79 -11.41
C ASP A 58 2.58 -7.69 -11.12
N ASP A 59 3.70 -7.69 -11.83
CA ASP A 59 4.71 -6.62 -11.75
C ASP A 59 4.20 -5.30 -12.33
N GLU A 60 3.36 -5.33 -13.38
CA GLU A 60 2.69 -4.13 -13.90
C GLU A 60 1.81 -3.50 -12.81
N ILE A 61 0.95 -4.29 -12.14
CA ILE A 61 0.09 -3.81 -11.07
C ILE A 61 0.94 -3.30 -9.90
N ALA A 62 2.01 -3.99 -9.54
CA ALA A 62 2.91 -3.57 -8.46
C ALA A 62 3.58 -2.23 -8.77
N GLY A 63 4.13 -2.06 -9.96
CA GLY A 63 4.72 -0.79 -10.42
C GLY A 63 3.72 0.37 -10.43
N GLN A 64 2.49 0.11 -10.91
CA GLN A 64 1.39 1.07 -10.86
C GLN A 64 1.01 1.42 -9.43
N SER A 65 0.96 0.42 -8.52
CA SER A 65 0.64 0.63 -7.11
C SER A 65 1.66 1.54 -6.42
N ILE A 66 2.95 1.27 -6.60
CA ILE A 66 4.00 2.12 -6.01
C ILE A 66 3.93 3.54 -6.56
N SER A 67 3.74 3.70 -7.88
CA SER A 67 3.63 5.02 -8.51
C SER A 67 2.45 5.84 -7.96
N ASP A 68 1.33 5.17 -7.70
CA ASP A 68 0.13 5.80 -7.13
C ASP A 68 0.30 6.15 -5.64
N ILE A 69 0.89 5.24 -4.88
CA ILE A 69 1.22 5.45 -3.46
C ILE A 69 2.19 6.63 -3.29
N GLU A 70 3.22 6.72 -4.13
CA GLU A 70 4.16 7.84 -4.11
C GLU A 70 3.47 9.16 -4.48
N THR A 71 2.57 9.16 -5.47
CA THR A 71 1.75 10.34 -5.81
C THR A 71 0.92 10.82 -4.62
N PHE A 72 0.29 9.88 -3.89
CA PHE A 72 -0.44 10.20 -2.67
C PHE A 72 0.47 10.82 -1.60
N TRP A 73 1.57 10.16 -1.25
CA TRP A 73 2.46 10.63 -0.19
C TRP A 73 3.14 11.96 -0.54
N GLU A 74 3.53 12.17 -1.79
CA GLU A 74 4.05 13.46 -2.24
C GLU A 74 3.08 14.60 -1.99
N SER A 75 1.78 14.33 -2.19
CA SER A 75 0.73 15.35 -2.01
C SER A 75 0.42 15.71 -0.55
N VAL A 76 0.72 14.81 0.41
CA VAL A 76 0.25 14.99 1.81
C VAL A 76 1.37 14.95 2.85
N TYR A 77 2.57 14.49 2.52
CA TYR A 77 3.63 14.22 3.49
C TYR A 77 4.05 15.48 4.27
N SER A 78 4.41 16.54 3.56
CA SER A 78 4.92 17.78 4.18
C SER A 78 3.87 18.56 4.99
N GLU A 79 2.58 18.26 4.80
CA GLU A 79 1.51 18.82 5.61
C GLU A 79 1.35 18.11 6.95
N ASN A 80 1.87 16.89 7.08
CA ASN A 80 1.61 16.00 8.21
C ASN A 80 2.87 15.57 8.97
N PHE A 81 4.03 15.65 8.33
CA PHE A 81 5.32 15.27 8.90
C PHE A 81 6.38 16.32 8.63
N ASP A 82 7.43 16.33 9.44
CA ASP A 82 8.59 17.20 9.24
C ASP A 82 9.41 16.76 8.01
N GLY A 83 9.81 17.72 7.18
CA GLY A 83 10.65 17.48 6.01
C GLY A 83 9.85 17.28 4.72
N GLU A 84 10.55 16.83 3.69
CA GLU A 84 9.99 16.58 2.37
C GLU A 84 9.86 15.07 2.12
N PHE A 85 8.85 14.67 1.35
CA PHE A 85 8.71 13.31 0.87
C PHE A 85 9.90 12.93 -0.02
N LYS A 86 10.39 11.72 0.16
CA LYS A 86 11.42 11.13 -0.70
C LYS A 86 11.00 9.71 -1.05
N PRO A 87 10.89 9.37 -2.34
CA PRO A 87 10.61 8.00 -2.75
C PRO A 87 11.62 7.01 -2.19
N VAL A 88 11.22 5.76 -2.03
CA VAL A 88 12.15 4.66 -1.74
C VAL A 88 13.23 4.57 -2.81
N ARG A 89 14.42 4.06 -2.46
CA ARG A 89 15.59 4.06 -3.35
C ARG A 89 15.38 3.19 -4.60
N ALA A 90 14.85 2.00 -4.44
CA ALA A 90 14.66 1.05 -5.52
C ALA A 90 13.45 0.14 -5.28
N LEU A 91 12.99 -0.48 -6.37
CA LEU A 91 11.95 -1.50 -6.39
C LEU A 91 12.55 -2.76 -6.98
N ILE A 92 12.31 -3.91 -6.34
CA ILE A 92 12.90 -5.19 -6.71
C ILE A 92 11.80 -6.25 -6.79
N SER A 93 11.73 -6.95 -7.91
CA SER A 93 10.85 -8.10 -8.10
C SER A 93 11.67 -9.38 -8.15
N TRP A 94 11.20 -10.47 -7.58
CA TRP A 94 11.84 -11.78 -7.69
C TRP A 94 10.83 -12.90 -7.90
N ASP A 95 11.30 -14.03 -8.37
CA ASP A 95 10.51 -15.26 -8.42
C ASP A 95 11.00 -16.23 -7.34
N SER A 96 10.18 -16.44 -6.30
CA SER A 96 10.51 -17.35 -5.20
C SER A 96 10.65 -18.81 -5.61
N ASN A 97 10.18 -19.22 -6.80
CA ASN A 97 10.37 -20.55 -7.33
C ASN A 97 11.77 -20.76 -7.91
N ALA A 98 12.56 -19.69 -8.07
CA ALA A 98 13.90 -19.74 -8.63
C ALA A 98 14.85 -18.85 -7.85
N TYR A 99 16.16 -19.11 -7.94
CA TYR A 99 17.15 -18.19 -7.39
C TYR A 99 17.30 -16.98 -8.32
N ASP A 100 16.84 -15.83 -7.84
CA ASP A 100 16.89 -14.53 -8.53
C ASP A 100 17.85 -13.52 -7.87
N GLY A 101 18.61 -13.95 -6.86
CA GLY A 101 19.56 -13.10 -6.15
C GLY A 101 19.26 -12.98 -4.65
N THR A 102 19.44 -11.78 -4.13
CA THR A 102 19.18 -11.47 -2.71
C THR A 102 18.33 -10.22 -2.55
N PHE A 103 17.50 -10.21 -1.53
CA PHE A 103 16.74 -9.04 -1.08
C PHE A 103 16.92 -8.88 0.42
N CYS A 104 17.36 -7.69 0.87
CA CYS A 104 17.60 -7.39 2.28
C CYS A 104 18.51 -8.43 2.97
N ASP A 105 19.61 -8.82 2.29
CA ASP A 105 20.60 -9.84 2.68
C ASP A 105 20.11 -11.29 2.70
N ASP A 106 18.83 -11.56 2.47
CA ASP A 106 18.27 -12.90 2.35
C ASP A 106 18.25 -13.38 0.90
N THR A 107 18.38 -14.70 0.68
CA THR A 107 18.16 -15.30 -0.64
C THR A 107 16.70 -15.20 -1.05
N THR A 108 16.45 -14.91 -2.33
CA THR A 108 15.08 -14.82 -2.86
C THR A 108 14.46 -16.19 -3.18
N GLU A 109 15.28 -17.25 -3.28
CA GLU A 109 14.77 -18.61 -3.45
C GLU A 109 13.93 -19.05 -2.23
N GLY A 110 12.67 -19.37 -2.47
CA GLY A 110 11.71 -19.73 -1.43
C GLY A 110 11.19 -18.54 -0.59
N LEU A 111 11.60 -17.31 -0.87
CA LEU A 111 11.13 -16.11 -0.16
C LEU A 111 9.79 -15.66 -0.75
N ILE A 112 8.69 -16.20 -0.23
CA ILE A 112 7.32 -15.82 -0.59
C ILE A 112 6.92 -14.64 0.30
N ASN A 113 7.29 -13.42 -0.09
CA ASN A 113 7.06 -12.23 0.71
C ASN A 113 6.98 -10.96 -0.15
N ALA A 114 6.47 -9.88 0.45
CA ALA A 114 6.75 -8.51 0.06
C ALA A 114 7.27 -7.78 1.30
N ALA A 115 8.25 -6.90 1.16
CA ALA A 115 8.83 -6.23 2.31
C ALA A 115 9.50 -4.89 1.95
N PHE A 116 9.52 -3.98 2.93
CA PHE A 116 10.39 -2.82 2.94
C PHE A 116 11.71 -3.17 3.62
N CYS A 117 12.82 -3.09 2.89
CA CYS A 117 14.16 -3.21 3.45
C CYS A 117 14.60 -1.88 4.04
N GLU A 118 14.72 -1.83 5.38
CA GLU A 118 15.05 -0.60 6.09
C GLU A 118 16.49 -0.14 5.80
N ASP A 119 17.44 -1.06 5.69
CA ASP A 119 18.87 -0.74 5.59
C ASP A 119 19.19 0.06 4.33
N ASP A 120 18.63 -0.30 3.20
CA ASP A 120 18.88 0.34 1.92
C ASP A 120 17.71 1.11 1.33
N SER A 121 16.57 1.15 2.03
CA SER A 121 15.36 1.86 1.61
C SER A 121 14.78 1.34 0.29
N THR A 122 14.68 0.03 0.15
CA THR A 122 14.07 -0.64 -1.01
C THR A 122 12.76 -1.32 -0.63
N ILE A 123 11.84 -1.43 -1.58
CA ILE A 123 10.66 -2.30 -1.48
C ILE A 123 10.82 -3.40 -2.50
N GLY A 124 10.56 -4.64 -2.09
CA GLY A 124 10.60 -5.79 -2.97
C GLY A 124 9.43 -6.73 -2.76
N TRP A 125 9.17 -7.59 -3.76
CA TRP A 125 8.05 -8.53 -3.75
C TRP A 125 8.31 -9.77 -4.59
N ASP A 126 7.68 -10.85 -4.18
CA ASP A 126 7.65 -12.11 -4.92
C ASP A 126 6.53 -12.11 -5.97
N ARG A 127 6.93 -12.08 -7.25
CA ARG A 127 6.03 -12.24 -8.41
C ARG A 127 5.67 -13.68 -8.73
N GLY A 128 6.45 -14.65 -8.20
CA GLY A 128 6.29 -16.07 -8.53
C GLY A 128 5.10 -16.73 -7.85
N VAL A 129 4.82 -16.38 -6.61
CA VAL A 129 3.79 -17.02 -5.78
C VAL A 129 2.91 -15.99 -5.06
N LEU A 130 3.50 -15.03 -4.36
CA LEU A 130 2.74 -14.10 -3.51
C LEU A 130 1.76 -13.25 -4.32
N LEU A 131 2.26 -12.45 -5.26
CA LEU A 131 1.40 -11.52 -6.00
C LEU A 131 0.32 -12.24 -6.82
N PRO A 132 0.61 -13.33 -7.55
CA PRO A 132 -0.43 -14.10 -8.24
C PRO A 132 -1.51 -14.63 -7.30
N SER A 133 -1.12 -15.11 -6.11
CA SER A 133 -2.06 -15.63 -5.10
C SER A 133 -2.97 -14.54 -4.55
N LEU A 134 -2.41 -13.38 -4.21
CA LEU A 134 -3.18 -12.23 -3.75
C LEU A 134 -4.20 -11.77 -4.80
N ARG A 135 -3.75 -11.60 -6.04
CA ARG A 135 -4.61 -11.18 -7.15
C ARG A 135 -5.72 -12.19 -7.44
N GLN A 136 -5.40 -13.47 -7.43
CA GLN A 136 -6.38 -14.52 -7.67
C GLN A 136 -7.45 -14.58 -6.58
N ALA A 137 -7.06 -14.38 -5.32
CA ALA A 137 -7.97 -14.47 -4.18
C ALA A 137 -8.85 -13.21 -4.04
N ASN A 138 -8.29 -12.02 -4.18
CA ASN A 138 -8.91 -10.76 -3.76
C ASN A 138 -8.84 -9.63 -4.81
N GLY A 139 -8.34 -9.92 -6.02
CA GLY A 139 -8.23 -8.95 -7.12
C GLY A 139 -6.99 -8.06 -7.06
N ASP A 140 -6.86 -7.17 -8.04
CA ASP A 140 -5.68 -6.32 -8.23
C ASP A 140 -5.35 -5.46 -7.00
N MET A 141 -6.39 -4.97 -6.31
CA MET A 141 -6.22 -4.12 -5.13
C MET A 141 -5.58 -4.84 -3.94
N ALA A 142 -5.55 -6.18 -3.91
CA ALA A 142 -4.84 -6.92 -2.87
C ALA A 142 -3.31 -6.72 -2.99
N ILE A 143 -2.77 -6.67 -4.20
CA ILE A 143 -1.37 -6.29 -4.44
C ILE A 143 -1.12 -4.86 -3.96
N THR A 144 -2.00 -3.93 -4.34
CA THR A 144 -1.92 -2.52 -3.96
C THR A 144 -1.94 -2.35 -2.43
N MET A 145 -2.80 -3.11 -1.73
CA MET A 145 -2.89 -3.07 -0.26
C MET A 145 -1.59 -3.50 0.41
N VAL A 146 -1.04 -4.65 0.01
CA VAL A 146 0.21 -5.16 0.59
C VAL A 146 1.35 -4.17 0.34
N LEU A 147 1.49 -3.64 -0.87
CA LEU A 147 2.53 -2.66 -1.17
C LEU A 147 2.32 -1.31 -0.46
N ALA A 148 1.08 -0.90 -0.20
CA ALA A 148 0.78 0.28 0.61
C ALA A 148 1.16 0.07 2.08
N HIS A 149 1.01 -1.15 2.62
CA HIS A 149 1.49 -1.52 3.94
C HIS A 149 3.03 -1.44 4.02
N GLU A 150 3.74 -2.05 3.06
CA GLU A 150 5.21 -1.97 3.01
C GLU A 150 5.71 -0.54 2.85
N TYR A 151 5.00 0.25 2.06
CA TYR A 151 5.29 1.68 1.95
C TYR A 151 5.02 2.43 3.26
N GLY A 152 4.07 1.97 4.07
CA GLY A 152 3.82 2.44 5.43
C GLY A 152 5.07 2.35 6.31
N HIS A 153 5.84 1.25 6.22
CA HIS A 153 7.13 1.11 6.91
C HIS A 153 8.17 2.11 6.40
N ALA A 154 8.19 2.40 5.10
CA ALA A 154 9.06 3.44 4.54
C ALA A 154 8.71 4.83 5.11
N ILE A 155 7.42 5.14 5.25
CA ILE A 155 6.95 6.39 5.87
C ILE A 155 7.34 6.45 7.35
N GLN A 156 7.21 5.35 8.08
CA GLN A 156 7.65 5.29 9.49
C GLN A 156 9.13 5.64 9.65
N LYS A 157 9.98 5.07 8.81
CA LYS A 157 11.41 5.38 8.77
C LYS A 157 11.66 6.85 8.46
N MET A 158 11.04 7.36 7.39
CA MET A 158 11.21 8.73 6.92
C MET A 158 10.75 9.76 7.96
N ALA A 159 9.59 9.53 8.57
CA ALA A 159 9.01 10.39 9.62
C ALA A 159 9.60 10.12 11.02
N LYS A 160 10.55 9.18 11.16
CA LYS A 160 11.21 8.80 12.42
C LYS A 160 10.21 8.40 13.53
N LEU A 161 9.17 7.68 13.14
CA LEU A 161 8.11 7.25 14.06
C LEU A 161 8.51 6.01 14.86
N ASN A 162 9.28 5.09 14.26
CA ASN A 162 9.82 3.93 14.96
C ASN A 162 11.02 4.32 15.81
N LYS A 163 10.85 4.28 17.12
CA LYS A 163 11.90 4.53 18.11
C LYS A 163 12.41 3.20 18.64
N LYS A 164 13.64 3.19 19.17
CA LYS A 164 14.18 2.01 19.84
C LYS A 164 13.22 1.53 20.94
N GLY A 165 12.73 0.30 20.80
CA GLY A 165 11.79 -0.32 21.72
C GLY A 165 10.30 -0.14 21.33
N THR A 166 9.99 0.44 20.17
CA THR A 166 8.62 0.37 19.63
C THR A 166 8.22 -1.09 19.46
N PRO A 167 7.12 -1.56 20.05
CA PRO A 167 6.66 -2.93 19.84
C PRO A 167 6.32 -3.17 18.38
N THR A 168 6.67 -4.34 17.85
CA THR A 168 6.39 -4.73 16.45
C THR A 168 4.91 -4.53 16.11
N LEU A 169 4.00 -5.01 16.96
CA LEU A 169 2.56 -4.85 16.74
C LEU A 169 2.14 -3.39 16.53
N VAL A 170 2.77 -2.45 17.23
CA VAL A 170 2.47 -1.02 17.07
C VAL A 170 2.96 -0.50 15.72
N ALA A 171 4.14 -0.96 15.29
CA ALA A 171 4.68 -0.61 13.98
C ALA A 171 3.80 -1.15 12.85
N GLU A 172 3.36 -2.42 12.94
CA GLU A 172 2.48 -3.04 11.96
C GLU A 172 1.13 -2.33 11.88
N GLN A 173 0.47 -2.10 13.01
CA GLN A 173 -0.81 -1.37 13.04
C GLN A 173 -0.70 0.06 12.49
N GLN A 174 0.44 0.70 12.65
CA GLN A 174 0.67 2.01 12.07
C GLN A 174 0.89 1.92 10.55
N ALA A 175 1.59 0.90 10.05
CA ALA A 175 1.73 0.64 8.62
C ALA A 175 0.36 0.36 7.97
N ASP A 176 -0.47 -0.47 8.61
CA ASP A 176 -1.87 -0.70 8.20
C ASP A 176 -2.68 0.60 8.16
N CYS A 177 -2.52 1.46 9.17
CA CYS A 177 -3.18 2.75 9.20
C CYS A 177 -2.76 3.63 8.02
N PHE A 178 -1.47 3.67 7.67
CA PHE A 178 -0.96 4.41 6.51
C PHE A 178 -1.49 3.86 5.20
N ALA A 179 -1.52 2.53 5.05
CA ALA A 179 -2.16 1.88 3.91
C ALA A 179 -3.64 2.26 3.82
N GLY A 180 -4.35 2.23 4.95
CA GLY A 180 -5.77 2.58 5.03
C GLY A 180 -6.07 4.03 4.61
N VAL A 181 -5.22 5.01 4.95
CA VAL A 181 -5.45 6.41 4.51
C VAL A 181 -5.22 6.58 3.01
N TYR A 182 -4.24 5.89 2.44
CA TYR A 182 -4.05 5.85 0.99
C TYR A 182 -5.25 5.22 0.28
N LEU A 183 -5.70 4.05 0.74
CA LEU A 183 -6.85 3.35 0.15
C LEU A 183 -8.15 4.17 0.26
N ARG A 184 -8.31 4.92 1.34
CA ARG A 184 -9.40 5.88 1.45
C ARG A 184 -9.33 6.95 0.37
N TRP A 185 -8.14 7.50 0.11
CA TRP A 185 -7.92 8.48 -0.96
C TRP A 185 -8.27 7.90 -2.34
N VAL A 186 -7.95 6.61 -2.59
CA VAL A 186 -8.38 5.88 -3.79
C VAL A 186 -9.90 5.76 -3.86
N ALA A 187 -10.54 5.33 -2.76
CA ALA A 187 -12.00 5.16 -2.69
C ALA A 187 -12.78 6.48 -2.82
N GLU A 188 -12.17 7.60 -2.46
CA GLU A 188 -12.71 8.95 -2.69
C GLU A 188 -12.58 9.41 -4.17
N GLY A 189 -11.99 8.58 -5.03
CA GLY A 189 -11.85 8.84 -6.48
C GLY A 189 -10.67 9.76 -6.84
N ASN A 190 -9.72 9.96 -5.92
CA ASN A 190 -8.59 10.85 -6.13
C ASN A 190 -7.43 10.20 -6.89
N SER A 191 -7.36 8.85 -6.91
CA SER A 191 -6.29 8.13 -7.59
C SER A 191 -6.42 8.25 -9.12
N PRO A 192 -5.34 8.62 -9.83
CA PRO A 192 -5.31 8.59 -11.28
C PRO A 192 -5.16 7.16 -11.85
N ARG A 193 -4.75 6.19 -11.03
CA ARG A 193 -4.41 4.84 -11.49
C ARG A 193 -5.41 3.77 -11.06
N PHE A 194 -6.03 3.92 -9.90
CA PHE A 194 -6.90 2.89 -9.34
C PHE A 194 -8.32 3.41 -9.07
N THR A 195 -9.25 2.45 -9.05
CA THR A 195 -10.61 2.63 -8.52
C THR A 195 -10.85 1.61 -7.42
N LEU A 196 -11.63 2.00 -6.43
CA LEU A 196 -12.06 1.12 -5.35
C LEU A 196 -13.55 1.40 -5.06
N ASN A 197 -14.42 0.43 -5.37
CA ASN A 197 -15.82 0.52 -4.94
C ASN A 197 -15.94 0.17 -3.45
N THR A 198 -16.97 0.70 -2.80
CA THR A 198 -17.20 0.52 -1.35
C THR A 198 -18.06 -0.69 -1.01
N GLY A 199 -18.41 -1.52 -2.01
CA GLY A 199 -19.08 -2.80 -1.86
C GLY A 199 -18.08 -3.96 -1.83
N ASP A 200 -18.18 -4.84 -2.82
CA ASP A 200 -17.35 -6.05 -2.90
C ASP A 200 -15.84 -5.72 -2.99
N GLY A 201 -15.47 -4.62 -3.65
CA GLY A 201 -14.08 -4.19 -3.74
C GLY A 201 -13.47 -3.91 -2.36
N LEU A 202 -14.16 -3.16 -1.52
CA LEU A 202 -13.70 -2.89 -0.14
C LEU A 202 -13.71 -4.16 0.71
N ASN A 203 -14.74 -5.02 0.58
CA ASN A 203 -14.82 -6.27 1.33
C ASN A 203 -13.66 -7.23 0.98
N ASN A 204 -13.33 -7.37 -0.31
CA ASN A 204 -12.21 -8.19 -0.75
C ASN A 204 -10.87 -7.64 -0.22
N LEU A 205 -10.73 -6.32 -0.17
CA LEU A 205 -9.55 -5.67 0.35
C LEU A 205 -9.38 -5.91 1.85
N LEU A 206 -10.45 -5.77 2.64
CA LEU A 206 -10.42 -6.05 4.07
C LEU A 206 -10.12 -7.53 4.39
N ALA A 207 -10.42 -8.45 3.48
CA ALA A 207 -10.06 -9.85 3.62
C ALA A 207 -8.58 -10.15 3.34
N THR A 208 -7.82 -9.17 2.81
CA THR A 208 -6.37 -9.26 2.55
C THR A 208 -5.55 -8.90 3.80
N MET A 209 -6.10 -8.11 4.70
CA MET A 209 -5.50 -7.70 5.99
C MET A 209 -5.58 -8.83 7.01
#